data_191aa88bc087d7d18f573c4010a87505
#
_entry.id   191aa88bc087d7d18f573c4010a87505
#
_cell.length_a   1.000
_cell.length_b   1.000
_cell.length_c   1.000
_cell.angle_alpha   90.00
_cell.angle_beta   90.00
_cell.angle_gamma   90.00
#
_symmetry.space_group_name_H-M   'P 1'
#
loop_
_entity.id
_entity.type
_entity.pdbx_description
1 polymer ?
#
loop_
_entity_poly.entity_id
_entity_poly.type
_entity_poly.pdbx_seq_one_letter_code
_entity_poly.pdbx_strand_id
1 'polypeptide(L)'
;MLKLAVLFGGLSNEHSISCISASSILTNADRTKYDLVPIGITRDGRWFLYENADPEKVKSGEWEKEPSLRRAVLSPDRETHGIILPETDETIRIDVCFPVLHGMGGEDGTMQGLLTLAGIPFVGPGVAASANSMDKSLTKILVDTTGVRQADYYIALRPDYEKDAQAVARAAAEKLKNTYPMFVKPCSSGSSVGVARADDFDTLVSGLAEAFRWDTKVLVEEFIDGHEVECAVLGNIDPVASTVGEIAPTQTFYTFDAKYNDETSALYIPAHISDEAIETVRKNAVRVYTALGCRGLSRVDFFCTYQDNEIVFNEINTIPGFTSISMYPKLFEHAGLSYPALIDRLIELALEEAHG
;
A
#
# COMPACT_ATOMS: atom_id res chain seq x y z
N MET A 1 -27.27 -12.55 1.59
CA MET A 1 -25.91 -12.31 1.09
C MET A 1 -25.62 -10.83 1.20
N LEU A 2 -24.40 -10.48 1.67
CA LEU A 2 -23.96 -9.10 1.71
C LEU A 2 -23.54 -8.65 0.30
N LYS A 3 -23.91 -7.43 -0.10
CA LYS A 3 -23.45 -6.81 -1.34
C LYS A 3 -22.05 -6.23 -1.14
N LEU A 4 -21.05 -6.92 -1.68
CA LEU A 4 -19.64 -6.57 -1.61
C LEU A 4 -19.20 -5.84 -2.88
N ALA A 5 -19.00 -4.52 -2.78
CA ALA A 5 -18.34 -3.79 -3.87
C ALA A 5 -16.85 -4.12 -3.89
N VAL A 6 -16.32 -4.49 -5.05
CA VAL A 6 -14.88 -4.66 -5.29
C VAL A 6 -14.46 -3.56 -6.25
N LEU A 7 -13.73 -2.54 -5.72
CA LEU A 7 -13.23 -1.43 -6.53
C LEU A 7 -11.83 -1.75 -7.04
N PHE A 8 -11.59 -1.59 -8.34
CA PHE A 8 -10.30 -1.92 -8.95
C PHE A 8 -9.91 -0.99 -10.11
N GLY A 9 -8.66 -1.04 -10.51
CA GLY A 9 -8.09 -0.19 -11.57
C GLY A 9 -7.54 1.12 -11.00
N GLY A 10 -8.10 2.26 -11.39
CA GLY A 10 -7.70 3.58 -10.90
C GLY A 10 -6.65 4.29 -11.76
N LEU A 11 -6.30 5.53 -11.37
CA LEU A 11 -5.42 6.41 -12.14
C LEU A 11 -3.94 6.16 -11.90
N SER A 12 -3.59 5.42 -10.85
CA SER A 12 -2.20 5.20 -10.46
C SER A 12 -1.43 4.33 -11.48
N ASN A 13 -0.11 4.39 -11.41
CA ASN A 13 0.76 3.52 -12.20
C ASN A 13 0.57 2.02 -11.85
N GLU A 14 -0.02 1.73 -10.70
CA GLU A 14 -0.31 0.39 -10.19
C GLU A 14 -1.67 -0.16 -10.63
N HIS A 15 -2.33 0.49 -11.60
CA HIS A 15 -3.62 0.07 -12.15
C HIS A 15 -3.68 -1.42 -12.53
N SER A 16 -2.66 -1.93 -13.20
CA SER A 16 -2.60 -3.33 -13.61
C SER A 16 -2.50 -4.27 -12.40
N ILE A 17 -1.77 -3.90 -11.36
CA ILE A 17 -1.64 -4.67 -10.12
C ILE A 17 -2.98 -4.71 -9.38
N SER A 18 -3.69 -3.58 -9.35
CA SER A 18 -5.05 -3.50 -8.82
C SER A 18 -6.00 -4.48 -9.54
N CYS A 19 -5.95 -4.54 -10.88
CA CYS A 19 -6.74 -5.49 -11.67
C CYS A 19 -6.39 -6.95 -11.33
N ILE A 20 -5.10 -7.29 -11.19
CA ILE A 20 -4.68 -8.66 -10.83
C ILE A 20 -5.15 -9.01 -9.41
N SER A 21 -5.00 -8.10 -8.46
CA SER A 21 -5.47 -8.28 -7.07
C SER A 21 -6.99 -8.47 -7.02
N ALA A 22 -7.75 -7.65 -7.76
CA ALA A 22 -9.20 -7.78 -7.83
C ALA A 22 -9.64 -9.10 -8.48
N SER A 23 -8.99 -9.54 -9.55
CA SER A 23 -9.23 -10.86 -10.16
C SER A 23 -9.09 -11.99 -9.11
N SER A 24 -8.07 -11.91 -8.25
CA SER A 24 -7.87 -12.89 -7.18
C SER A 24 -9.02 -12.86 -6.16
N ILE A 25 -9.49 -11.68 -5.76
CA ILE A 25 -10.63 -11.54 -4.84
C ILE A 25 -11.91 -12.04 -5.49
N LEU A 26 -12.20 -11.65 -6.73
CA LEU A 26 -13.39 -12.07 -7.48
C LEU A 26 -13.46 -13.59 -7.65
N THR A 27 -12.31 -14.25 -7.74
CA THR A 27 -12.19 -15.71 -7.86
C THR A 27 -12.41 -16.43 -6.54
N ASN A 28 -11.91 -15.87 -5.42
CA ASN A 28 -11.81 -16.56 -4.15
C ASN A 28 -12.85 -16.14 -3.10
N ALA A 29 -13.57 -15.04 -3.31
CA ALA A 29 -14.66 -14.62 -2.41
C ALA A 29 -15.80 -15.64 -2.42
N ASP A 30 -16.31 -15.99 -1.24
CA ASP A 30 -17.39 -16.95 -1.06
C ASP A 30 -18.74 -16.42 -1.61
N ARG A 31 -19.12 -16.90 -2.78
CA ARG A 31 -20.37 -16.53 -3.46
C ARG A 31 -21.63 -16.96 -2.72
N THR A 32 -21.53 -17.75 -1.67
CA THR A 32 -22.67 -18.09 -0.81
C THR A 32 -22.92 -17.01 0.25
N LYS A 33 -21.88 -16.24 0.58
CA LYS A 33 -21.92 -15.13 1.56
C LYS A 33 -22.07 -13.77 0.89
N TYR A 34 -21.41 -13.56 -0.27
CA TYR A 34 -21.27 -12.28 -0.93
C TYR A 34 -21.90 -12.25 -2.32
N ASP A 35 -22.73 -11.23 -2.55
CA ASP A 35 -23.16 -10.80 -3.87
C ASP A 35 -22.18 -9.75 -4.36
N LEU A 36 -21.33 -10.10 -5.33
CA LEU A 36 -20.23 -9.24 -5.76
C LEU A 36 -20.73 -8.17 -6.73
N VAL A 37 -20.30 -6.92 -6.45
CA VAL A 37 -20.54 -5.74 -7.28
C VAL A 37 -19.18 -5.20 -7.75
N PRO A 38 -18.62 -5.75 -8.85
CA PRO A 38 -17.32 -5.32 -9.36
C PRO A 38 -17.43 -3.95 -10.03
N ILE A 39 -16.64 -2.99 -9.56
CA ILE A 39 -16.58 -1.62 -10.09
C ILE A 39 -15.16 -1.36 -10.59
N GLY A 40 -15.02 -1.27 -11.90
CA GLY A 40 -13.76 -0.93 -12.56
C GLY A 40 -13.63 0.58 -12.75
N ILE A 41 -12.43 1.10 -12.42
CA ILE A 41 -12.06 2.49 -12.64
C ILE A 41 -10.97 2.51 -13.70
N THR A 42 -11.25 3.15 -14.84
CA THR A 42 -10.29 3.23 -15.95
C THR A 42 -9.10 4.15 -15.62
N ARG A 43 -8.03 4.10 -16.44
CA ARG A 43 -6.85 4.96 -16.27
C ARG A 43 -7.15 6.46 -16.44
N ASP A 44 -8.25 6.83 -17.09
CA ASP A 44 -8.76 8.20 -17.21
C ASP A 44 -9.84 8.56 -16.17
N GLY A 45 -10.05 7.69 -15.16
CA GLY A 45 -10.90 7.96 -14.00
C GLY A 45 -12.39 7.74 -14.22
N ARG A 46 -12.80 7.04 -15.27
CA ARG A 46 -14.20 6.68 -15.47
C ARG A 46 -14.55 5.40 -14.72
N TRP A 47 -15.74 5.40 -14.11
CA TRP A 47 -16.21 4.29 -13.30
C TRP A 47 -17.26 3.48 -14.04
N PHE A 48 -17.16 2.16 -13.95
CA PHE A 48 -18.07 1.22 -14.59
C PHE A 48 -18.42 0.05 -13.68
N LEU A 49 -19.69 -0.28 -13.61
CA LEU A 49 -20.13 -1.58 -13.10
C LEU A 49 -19.84 -2.63 -14.19
N TYR A 50 -19.18 -3.71 -13.78
CA TYR A 50 -18.94 -4.88 -14.61
C TYR A 50 -19.69 -6.08 -14.04
N GLU A 51 -21.01 -6.16 -14.30
CA GLU A 51 -21.84 -7.28 -13.85
C GLU A 51 -21.31 -8.62 -14.38
N ASN A 52 -21.32 -9.63 -13.52
CA ASN A 52 -20.79 -10.96 -13.86
C ASN A 52 -19.36 -10.91 -14.41
N ALA A 53 -18.50 -10.08 -13.79
CA ALA A 53 -17.15 -9.88 -14.21
C ALA A 53 -16.39 -11.21 -14.40
N ASP A 54 -15.75 -11.34 -15.56
CA ASP A 54 -14.80 -12.40 -15.83
C ASP A 54 -13.46 -12.04 -15.17
N PRO A 55 -13.00 -12.80 -14.14
CA PRO A 55 -11.74 -12.48 -13.45
C PRO A 55 -10.53 -12.44 -14.37
N GLU A 56 -10.47 -13.27 -15.41
CA GLU A 56 -9.34 -13.27 -16.34
C GLU A 56 -9.33 -12.01 -17.22
N LYS A 57 -10.49 -11.49 -17.61
CA LYS A 57 -10.57 -10.22 -18.33
C LYS A 57 -10.25 -9.04 -17.43
N VAL A 58 -10.63 -9.10 -16.15
CA VAL A 58 -10.19 -8.09 -15.16
C VAL A 58 -8.68 -8.11 -15.04
N LYS A 59 -8.08 -9.28 -14.86
CA LYS A 59 -6.63 -9.49 -14.72
C LYS A 59 -5.83 -8.97 -15.93
N SER A 60 -6.31 -9.25 -17.14
CA SER A 60 -5.64 -8.83 -18.38
C SER A 60 -5.86 -7.36 -18.76
N GLY A 61 -6.79 -6.67 -18.10
CA GLY A 61 -7.21 -5.31 -18.47
C GLY A 61 -8.18 -5.26 -19.67
N GLU A 62 -8.56 -6.41 -20.23
CA GLU A 62 -9.54 -6.48 -21.34
C GLU A 62 -10.95 -6.09 -20.92
N TRP A 63 -11.24 -6.07 -19.61
CA TRP A 63 -12.53 -5.65 -19.07
C TRP A 63 -12.97 -4.25 -19.56
N GLU A 64 -12.03 -3.33 -19.80
CA GLU A 64 -12.36 -1.98 -20.30
C GLU A 64 -13.03 -1.96 -21.68
N LYS A 65 -12.95 -3.06 -22.42
CA LYS A 65 -13.54 -3.22 -23.76
C LYS A 65 -14.89 -3.96 -23.75
N GLU A 66 -15.34 -4.39 -22.57
CA GLU A 66 -16.57 -5.17 -22.47
C GLU A 66 -17.81 -4.34 -22.78
N PRO A 67 -18.67 -4.81 -23.72
CA PRO A 67 -19.89 -4.09 -24.10
C PRO A 67 -20.95 -4.09 -22.98
N SER A 68 -20.81 -4.93 -21.97
CA SER A 68 -21.70 -5.03 -20.81
C SER A 68 -21.43 -3.99 -19.73
N LEU A 69 -20.39 -3.18 -19.87
CA LEU A 69 -20.04 -2.14 -18.91
C LEU A 69 -21.13 -1.08 -18.82
N ARG A 70 -21.56 -0.77 -17.61
CA ARG A 70 -22.53 0.29 -17.30
C ARG A 70 -21.84 1.40 -16.51
N ARG A 71 -22.07 2.65 -16.90
CA ARG A 71 -21.54 3.80 -16.13
C ARG A 71 -22.00 3.71 -14.69
N ALA A 72 -21.10 3.99 -13.76
CA ALA A 72 -21.34 3.89 -12.34
C ALA A 72 -20.83 5.16 -11.62
N VAL A 73 -21.54 5.57 -10.57
CA VAL A 73 -21.15 6.68 -9.69
C VAL A 73 -21.34 6.23 -8.26
N LEU A 74 -20.28 6.24 -7.46
CA LEU A 74 -20.42 6.08 -6.02
C LEU A 74 -21.01 7.37 -5.44
N SER A 75 -22.19 7.29 -4.86
CA SER A 75 -22.85 8.43 -4.24
C SER A 75 -22.26 8.74 -2.88
N PRO A 76 -21.87 9.99 -2.59
CA PRO A 76 -21.49 10.40 -1.24
C PRO A 76 -22.70 10.54 -0.30
N ASP A 77 -23.92 10.47 -0.81
CA ASP A 77 -25.13 10.59 -0.04
C ASP A 77 -25.42 9.29 0.72
N ARG A 78 -25.54 9.40 2.03
CA ARG A 78 -25.79 8.28 2.94
C ARG A 78 -27.15 7.62 2.75
N GLU A 79 -28.16 8.32 2.23
CA GLU A 79 -29.43 7.73 1.93
C GLU A 79 -29.33 6.76 0.74
N THR A 80 -28.56 7.13 -0.27
CA THR A 80 -28.23 6.26 -1.42
C THR A 80 -27.44 5.04 -0.97
N HIS A 81 -26.41 5.24 -0.15
CA HIS A 81 -25.54 4.20 0.42
C HIS A 81 -25.12 3.18 -0.63
N GLY A 82 -24.58 3.66 -1.76
CA GLY A 82 -24.29 2.75 -2.86
C GLY A 82 -23.89 3.41 -4.17
N ILE A 83 -24.11 2.65 -5.23
CA ILE A 83 -23.77 3.00 -6.62
C ILE A 83 -25.03 3.42 -7.37
N ILE A 84 -24.96 4.55 -8.08
CA ILE A 84 -25.96 5.00 -9.02
C ILE A 84 -25.52 4.64 -10.43
N LEU A 85 -26.43 4.12 -11.25
CA LEU A 85 -26.24 3.83 -12.68
C LEU A 85 -26.96 4.90 -13.49
N PRO A 86 -26.28 5.94 -13.99
CA PRO A 86 -26.90 7.14 -14.54
C PRO A 86 -27.78 6.90 -15.78
N GLU A 87 -27.48 5.84 -16.57
CA GLU A 87 -28.22 5.53 -17.77
C GLU A 87 -29.63 4.98 -17.48
N THR A 88 -29.87 4.38 -16.32
CA THR A 88 -31.13 3.72 -15.95
C THR A 88 -31.77 4.27 -14.69
N ASP A 89 -31.12 5.22 -14.01
CA ASP A 89 -31.54 5.75 -12.70
C ASP A 89 -31.70 4.65 -11.63
N GLU A 90 -31.01 3.54 -11.83
CA GLU A 90 -30.95 2.41 -10.89
C GLU A 90 -29.93 2.67 -9.79
N THR A 91 -30.29 2.31 -8.57
CA THR A 91 -29.37 2.36 -7.41
C THR A 91 -29.08 0.97 -6.88
N ILE A 92 -27.81 0.66 -6.71
CA ILE A 92 -27.32 -0.57 -6.09
C ILE A 92 -26.78 -0.24 -4.71
N ARG A 93 -27.52 -0.61 -3.67
CA ARG A 93 -27.05 -0.47 -2.28
C ARG A 93 -25.85 -1.38 -2.04
N ILE A 94 -24.84 -0.88 -1.32
CA ILE A 94 -23.61 -1.61 -0.99
C ILE A 94 -23.53 -1.80 0.52
N ASP A 95 -23.34 -3.03 0.99
CA ASP A 95 -23.21 -3.33 2.41
C ASP A 95 -21.78 -3.15 2.90
N VAL A 96 -20.78 -3.48 2.07
CA VAL A 96 -19.36 -3.34 2.37
C VAL A 96 -18.54 -3.17 1.07
N CYS A 97 -17.44 -2.45 1.14
CA CYS A 97 -16.54 -2.22 0.01
C CYS A 97 -15.16 -2.81 0.27
N PHE A 98 -14.60 -3.51 -0.72
CA PHE A 98 -13.17 -3.89 -0.76
C PHE A 98 -12.47 -3.01 -1.81
N PRO A 99 -11.83 -1.90 -1.41
CA PRO A 99 -11.10 -1.05 -2.34
C PRO A 99 -9.73 -1.65 -2.62
N VAL A 100 -9.60 -2.32 -3.77
CA VAL A 100 -8.34 -2.95 -4.22
C VAL A 100 -7.59 -1.99 -5.13
N LEU A 101 -7.36 -0.77 -4.63
CA LEU A 101 -6.73 0.32 -5.36
C LEU A 101 -5.36 0.61 -4.76
N HIS A 102 -4.30 0.39 -5.52
CA HIS A 102 -2.94 0.62 -5.07
C HIS A 102 -2.44 2.02 -5.45
N GLY A 103 -1.62 2.60 -4.58
CA GLY A 103 -1.02 3.92 -4.77
C GLY A 103 -1.99 5.09 -4.66
N MET A 104 -1.70 6.16 -5.40
CA MET A 104 -2.45 7.41 -5.36
C MET A 104 -3.93 7.21 -5.73
N GLY A 105 -4.84 7.81 -4.95
CA GLY A 105 -6.28 7.67 -5.08
C GLY A 105 -6.86 6.44 -4.37
N GLY A 106 -6.03 5.45 -4.02
CA GLY A 106 -6.42 4.23 -3.31
C GLY A 106 -5.89 4.16 -1.88
N GLU A 107 -4.62 4.57 -1.67
CA GLU A 107 -3.92 4.47 -0.38
C GLU A 107 -3.67 5.82 0.29
N ASP A 108 -4.11 6.93 -0.28
CA ASP A 108 -3.86 8.29 0.17
C ASP A 108 -4.99 8.93 1.01
N GLY A 109 -6.01 8.17 1.35
CA GLY A 109 -7.18 8.64 2.09
C GLY A 109 -8.31 9.17 1.21
N THR A 110 -8.10 9.36 -0.09
CA THR A 110 -9.11 9.92 -1.01
C THR A 110 -10.31 8.99 -1.17
N MET A 111 -10.07 7.72 -1.51
CA MET A 111 -11.12 6.71 -1.61
C MET A 111 -11.79 6.45 -0.26
N GLN A 112 -11.00 6.36 0.79
CA GLN A 112 -11.48 6.19 2.16
C GLN A 112 -12.41 7.34 2.58
N GLY A 113 -12.08 8.58 2.18
CA GLY A 113 -12.92 9.76 2.42
C GLY A 113 -14.26 9.67 1.71
N LEU A 114 -14.29 9.24 0.45
CA LEU A 114 -15.51 9.05 -0.32
C LEU A 114 -16.41 7.99 0.30
N LEU A 115 -15.85 6.83 0.67
CA LEU A 115 -16.58 5.73 1.32
C LEU A 115 -17.10 6.15 2.71
N THR A 116 -16.31 6.91 3.47
CA THR A 116 -16.72 7.47 4.77
C THR A 116 -17.90 8.43 4.64
N LEU A 117 -17.89 9.34 3.65
CA LEU A 117 -19.01 10.24 3.36
C LEU A 117 -20.28 9.45 3.00
N ALA A 118 -20.14 8.46 2.13
CA ALA A 118 -21.23 7.57 1.72
C ALA A 118 -21.76 6.69 2.87
N GLY A 119 -21.03 6.59 3.99
CA GLY A 119 -21.37 5.72 5.11
C GLY A 119 -21.18 4.23 4.82
N ILE A 120 -20.43 3.88 3.78
CA ILE A 120 -20.19 2.50 3.37
C ILE A 120 -18.97 1.95 4.14
N PRO A 121 -19.12 0.86 4.91
CA PRO A 121 -18.01 0.15 5.52
C PRO A 121 -17.00 -0.32 4.47
N PHE A 122 -15.70 -0.28 4.76
CA PHE A 122 -14.69 -0.70 3.80
C PHE A 122 -13.51 -1.41 4.45
N VAL A 123 -12.92 -2.31 3.68
CA VAL A 123 -11.70 -3.02 4.07
C VAL A 123 -10.50 -2.08 3.97
N GLY A 124 -9.70 -2.05 5.02
CA GLY A 124 -8.45 -1.30 5.09
C GLY A 124 -8.46 -0.12 6.05
N PRO A 125 -7.33 0.57 6.18
CA PRO A 125 -7.17 1.72 7.06
C PRO A 125 -8.07 2.88 6.68
N GLY A 126 -8.43 3.70 7.67
CA GLY A 126 -9.23 4.91 7.49
C GLY A 126 -8.45 6.07 6.86
N VAL A 127 -9.16 7.22 6.69
CA VAL A 127 -8.63 8.40 5.99
C VAL A 127 -7.28 8.86 6.52
N ALA A 128 -7.18 9.09 7.84
CA ALA A 128 -5.95 9.63 8.44
C ALA A 128 -4.78 8.65 8.36
N ALA A 129 -5.02 7.36 8.62
CA ALA A 129 -4.00 6.33 8.54
C ALA A 129 -3.47 6.19 7.11
N SER A 130 -4.36 6.13 6.12
CA SER A 130 -3.99 6.06 4.70
C SER A 130 -3.19 7.28 4.25
N ALA A 131 -3.65 8.50 4.54
CA ALA A 131 -2.98 9.72 4.15
C ALA A 131 -1.58 9.87 4.80
N ASN A 132 -1.47 9.56 6.10
CA ASN A 132 -0.20 9.63 6.82
C ASN A 132 0.80 8.55 6.33
N SER A 133 0.30 7.36 6.01
CA SER A 133 1.15 6.25 5.54
C SER A 133 1.62 6.44 4.11
N MET A 134 0.83 7.12 3.27
CA MET A 134 1.23 7.45 1.90
C MET A 134 2.36 8.48 1.86
N ASP A 135 2.35 9.44 2.78
CA ASP A 135 3.39 10.46 2.91
C ASP A 135 4.54 9.97 3.80
N LYS A 136 5.64 9.54 3.20
CA LYS A 136 6.81 9.01 3.90
C LYS A 136 7.34 9.97 4.97
N SER A 137 7.25 11.29 4.76
CA SER A 137 7.70 12.26 5.76
C SER A 137 6.82 12.27 7.01
N LEU A 138 5.50 12.15 6.85
CA LEU A 138 4.55 12.05 7.97
C LEU A 138 4.66 10.69 8.66
N THR A 139 4.81 9.62 7.89
CA THR A 139 5.08 8.28 8.44
C THR A 139 6.30 8.31 9.37
N LYS A 140 7.44 8.87 8.91
CA LYS A 140 8.67 8.98 9.72
C LYS A 140 8.45 9.73 11.02
N ILE A 141 7.79 10.90 10.96
CA ILE A 141 7.50 11.71 12.16
C ILE A 141 6.62 10.95 13.16
N LEU A 142 5.63 10.21 12.69
CA LEU A 142 4.76 9.42 13.57
C LEU A 142 5.49 8.21 14.14
N VAL A 143 6.30 7.52 13.36
CA VAL A 143 7.09 6.37 13.80
C VAL A 143 8.15 6.77 14.83
N ASP A 144 8.72 7.99 14.77
CA ASP A 144 9.63 8.51 15.80
C ASP A 144 9.01 8.47 17.21
N THR A 145 7.69 8.61 17.32
CA THR A 145 6.98 8.57 18.62
C THR A 145 6.90 7.17 19.23
N THR A 146 7.17 6.13 18.45
CA THR A 146 7.04 4.72 18.86
C THR A 146 8.30 4.16 19.50
N GLY A 147 9.44 4.81 19.27
CA GLY A 147 10.76 4.29 19.62
C GLY A 147 11.23 3.13 18.74
N VAL A 148 10.53 2.83 17.63
CA VAL A 148 11.00 1.89 16.62
C VAL A 148 12.14 2.53 15.84
N ARG A 149 13.28 1.84 15.70
CA ARG A 149 14.43 2.32 14.92
C ARG A 149 14.00 2.46 13.44
N GLN A 150 14.31 3.58 12.85
CA GLN A 150 14.16 3.86 11.41
C GLN A 150 15.41 4.54 10.89
N ALA A 151 15.60 4.54 9.56
CA ALA A 151 16.72 5.22 8.92
C ALA A 151 16.76 6.70 9.33
N ASP A 152 17.96 7.22 9.65
CA ASP A 152 18.15 8.67 9.82
C ASP A 152 17.75 9.40 8.55
N TYR A 153 17.10 10.55 8.67
CA TYR A 153 16.50 11.20 7.50
C TYR A 153 16.54 12.73 7.55
N TYR A 154 16.41 13.33 6.37
CA TYR A 154 16.19 14.76 6.16
C TYR A 154 15.00 14.96 5.22
N ILE A 155 14.09 15.87 5.58
CA ILE A 155 12.95 16.24 4.75
C ILE A 155 13.29 17.54 4.01
N ALA A 156 13.39 17.49 2.70
CA ALA A 156 13.61 18.63 1.83
C ALA A 156 12.26 19.13 1.28
N LEU A 157 12.05 20.44 1.29
CA LEU A 157 10.85 21.09 0.78
C LEU A 157 11.14 21.82 -0.53
N ARG A 158 10.21 21.77 -1.47
CA ARG A 158 10.35 22.44 -2.78
C ARG A 158 10.68 23.94 -2.69
N PRO A 159 10.04 24.75 -1.83
CA PRO A 159 10.37 26.18 -1.74
C PRO A 159 11.82 26.46 -1.33
N ASP A 160 12.40 25.63 -0.44
CA ASP A 160 13.80 25.76 -0.02
C ASP A 160 14.74 25.30 -1.13
N TYR A 161 14.39 24.22 -1.82
CA TYR A 161 15.14 23.69 -2.96
C TYR A 161 15.18 24.68 -4.12
N GLU A 162 14.06 25.32 -4.49
CA GLU A 162 13.99 26.32 -5.55
C GLU A 162 14.78 27.60 -5.21
N LYS A 163 14.92 27.91 -3.93
CA LYS A 163 15.72 29.04 -3.46
C LYS A 163 17.22 28.76 -3.54
N ASP A 164 17.68 27.61 -3.08
CA ASP A 164 19.08 27.16 -3.14
C ASP A 164 19.20 25.63 -3.02
N ALA A 165 19.21 24.97 -4.18
CA ALA A 165 19.32 23.50 -4.27
C ALA A 165 20.60 22.95 -3.60
N GLN A 166 21.70 23.71 -3.73
CA GLN A 166 22.99 23.32 -3.15
C GLN A 166 22.98 23.43 -1.61
N ALA A 167 22.27 24.43 -1.06
CA ALA A 167 22.13 24.55 0.38
C ALA A 167 21.29 23.42 0.95
N VAL A 168 20.20 23.01 0.28
CA VAL A 168 19.37 21.87 0.68
C VAL A 168 20.18 20.57 0.65
N ALA A 169 20.97 20.32 -0.41
CA ALA A 169 21.83 19.16 -0.49
C ALA A 169 22.88 19.13 0.64
N ARG A 170 23.51 20.29 0.94
CA ARG A 170 24.45 20.37 2.07
C ARG A 170 23.77 20.08 3.42
N ALA A 171 22.60 20.66 3.65
CA ALA A 171 21.86 20.44 4.90
C ALA A 171 21.47 18.95 5.09
N ALA A 172 21.05 18.30 3.99
CA ALA A 172 20.75 16.86 4.01
C ALA A 172 22.00 16.03 4.32
N ALA A 173 23.12 16.30 3.61
CA ALA A 173 24.37 15.60 3.83
C ALA A 173 24.91 15.80 5.25
N GLU A 174 24.90 17.02 5.78
CA GLU A 174 25.30 17.33 7.16
C GLU A 174 24.42 16.63 8.18
N LYS A 175 23.09 16.61 7.99
CA LYS A 175 22.14 15.89 8.86
C LYS A 175 22.45 14.40 8.93
N LEU A 176 22.87 13.81 7.82
CA LEU A 176 23.25 12.41 7.69
C LEU A 176 24.77 12.19 7.85
N LYS A 177 25.47 13.15 8.50
CA LYS A 177 26.90 13.06 8.85
C LYS A 177 27.82 12.82 7.66
N ASN A 178 27.41 13.22 6.45
CA ASN A 178 28.09 12.97 5.18
C ASN A 178 28.41 11.48 4.93
N THR A 179 27.55 10.58 5.43
CA THR A 179 27.68 9.14 5.24
C THR A 179 26.96 8.71 3.98
N TYR A 180 27.70 8.25 3.00
CA TYR A 180 27.18 7.73 1.73
C TYR A 180 27.29 6.21 1.68
N PRO A 181 26.43 5.52 0.87
CA PRO A 181 25.41 6.11 0.03
C PRO A 181 24.18 6.60 0.82
N MET A 182 23.41 7.51 0.21
CA MET A 182 22.11 7.97 0.69
C MET A 182 21.02 7.58 -0.30
N PHE A 183 19.77 7.48 0.16
CA PHE A 183 18.60 7.32 -0.70
C PHE A 183 17.79 8.61 -0.75
N VAL A 184 17.39 9.02 -1.97
CA VAL A 184 16.55 10.18 -2.21
C VAL A 184 15.21 9.70 -2.75
N LYS A 185 14.11 10.04 -2.08
CA LYS A 185 12.77 9.51 -2.39
C LYS A 185 11.75 10.63 -2.41
N PRO A 186 10.86 10.73 -3.41
CA PRO A 186 9.63 11.53 -3.28
C PRO A 186 8.79 11.01 -2.11
N CYS A 187 8.18 11.89 -1.32
CA CYS A 187 7.46 11.47 -0.11
C CYS A 187 6.16 10.72 -0.40
N SER A 188 5.42 11.13 -1.45
CA SER A 188 4.08 10.60 -1.76
C SER A 188 4.03 9.71 -3.00
N SER A 189 5.19 9.25 -3.49
CA SER A 189 5.27 8.33 -4.64
C SER A 189 5.39 6.88 -4.17
N GLY A 190 4.65 5.98 -4.86
CA GLY A 190 4.77 4.54 -4.72
C GLY A 190 5.72 3.93 -5.75
N SER A 191 5.95 2.62 -5.64
CA SER A 191 6.61 1.78 -6.66
C SER A 191 7.96 2.30 -7.15
N SER A 192 8.76 2.86 -6.26
CA SER A 192 10.12 3.35 -6.54
C SER A 192 10.22 4.47 -7.60
N VAL A 193 9.12 5.13 -7.96
CA VAL A 193 9.14 6.25 -8.93
C VAL A 193 9.89 7.43 -8.34
N GLY A 194 10.90 7.94 -9.06
CA GLY A 194 11.72 9.08 -8.65
C GLY A 194 12.71 8.79 -7.52
N VAL A 195 12.90 7.53 -7.13
CA VAL A 195 13.90 7.12 -6.13
C VAL A 195 15.28 7.09 -6.77
N ALA A 196 16.26 7.66 -6.07
CA ALA A 196 17.65 7.69 -6.50
C ALA A 196 18.58 7.28 -5.35
N ARG A 197 19.67 6.57 -5.68
CA ARG A 197 20.81 6.35 -4.80
C ARG A 197 21.84 7.43 -5.06
N ALA A 198 22.35 8.05 -4.00
CA ALA A 198 23.40 9.04 -4.03
C ALA A 198 24.66 8.47 -3.38
N ASP A 199 25.70 8.22 -4.17
CA ASP A 199 26.97 7.68 -3.70
C ASP A 199 27.97 8.78 -3.28
N ASP A 200 27.66 10.04 -3.61
CA ASP A 200 28.43 11.25 -3.28
C ASP A 200 27.55 12.50 -3.31
N PHE A 201 28.14 13.67 -3.08
CA PHE A 201 27.41 14.94 -3.05
C PHE A 201 26.80 15.33 -4.42
N ASP A 202 27.49 15.07 -5.53
CA ASP A 202 27.02 15.43 -6.86
C ASP A 202 25.81 14.58 -7.28
N THR A 203 25.84 13.30 -6.95
CA THR A 203 24.72 12.37 -7.15
C THR A 203 23.56 12.67 -6.20
N LEU A 204 23.82 13.19 -4.98
CA LEU A 204 22.77 13.69 -4.09
C LEU A 204 22.03 14.89 -4.69
N VAL A 205 22.76 15.86 -5.24
CA VAL A 205 22.17 17.02 -5.93
C VAL A 205 21.32 16.59 -7.12
N SER A 206 21.83 15.66 -7.92
CA SER A 206 21.11 15.12 -9.08
C SER A 206 19.87 14.33 -8.66
N GLY A 207 19.96 13.52 -7.59
CA GLY A 207 18.85 12.76 -7.02
C GLY A 207 17.73 13.66 -6.49
N LEU A 208 18.08 14.76 -5.80
CA LEU A 208 17.10 15.77 -5.37
C LEU A 208 16.40 16.41 -6.56
N ALA A 209 17.13 16.76 -7.62
CA ALA A 209 16.56 17.33 -8.83
C ALA A 209 15.54 16.39 -9.49
N GLU A 210 15.85 15.11 -9.56
CA GLU A 210 14.92 14.11 -10.11
C GLU A 210 13.70 13.91 -9.20
N ALA A 211 13.90 13.71 -7.88
CA ALA A 211 12.82 13.48 -6.94
C ALA A 211 11.81 14.66 -6.88
N PHE A 212 12.29 15.90 -6.95
CA PHE A 212 11.44 17.08 -7.00
C PHE A 212 10.63 17.23 -8.30
N ARG A 213 10.85 16.43 -9.31
CA ARG A 213 9.96 16.37 -10.49
C ARG A 213 8.64 15.68 -10.15
N TRP A 214 8.66 14.80 -9.13
CA TRP A 214 7.54 13.94 -8.77
C TRP A 214 6.76 14.41 -7.55
N ASP A 215 7.39 15.14 -6.62
CA ASP A 215 6.74 15.59 -5.39
C ASP A 215 7.22 17.00 -4.98
N THR A 216 6.48 17.61 -4.07
CA THR A 216 6.83 18.89 -3.42
C THR A 216 7.65 18.67 -2.14
N LYS A 217 7.71 17.45 -1.65
CA LYS A 217 8.51 17.01 -0.51
C LYS A 217 9.38 15.82 -0.93
N VAL A 218 10.63 15.86 -0.52
CA VAL A 218 11.62 14.81 -0.79
C VAL A 218 12.27 14.37 0.50
N LEU A 219 12.34 13.07 0.70
CA LEU A 219 13.03 12.43 1.81
C LEU A 219 14.43 12.02 1.37
N VAL A 220 15.44 12.39 2.15
CA VAL A 220 16.81 11.87 2.01
C VAL A 220 17.08 11.00 3.23
N GLU A 221 17.49 9.76 3.02
CA GLU A 221 17.69 8.77 4.07
C GLU A 221 19.08 8.16 4.01
N GLU A 222 19.60 7.73 5.16
CA GLU A 222 20.77 6.85 5.21
C GLU A 222 20.48 5.51 4.51
N PHE A 223 21.49 4.92 3.92
CA PHE A 223 21.41 3.57 3.39
C PHE A 223 21.48 2.54 4.51
N ILE A 224 20.55 1.61 4.51
CA ILE A 224 20.57 0.46 5.43
C ILE A 224 20.95 -0.79 4.64
N ASP A 225 22.06 -1.42 5.02
CA ASP A 225 22.55 -2.65 4.42
C ASP A 225 22.03 -3.86 5.20
N GLY A 226 21.09 -4.61 4.61
CA GLY A 226 20.41 -5.69 5.31
C GLY A 226 19.43 -6.47 4.43
N HIS A 227 18.84 -7.52 5.02
CA HIS A 227 17.71 -8.24 4.44
C HIS A 227 16.48 -7.35 4.38
N GLU A 228 15.79 -7.29 3.24
CA GLU A 228 14.48 -6.68 3.15
C GLU A 228 13.43 -7.69 3.64
N VAL A 229 12.73 -7.34 4.73
CA VAL A 229 11.78 -8.23 5.37
C VAL A 229 10.41 -7.55 5.53
N GLU A 230 9.36 -8.32 5.34
CA GLU A 230 7.98 -7.86 5.33
C GLU A 230 7.15 -8.60 6.38
N CYS A 231 6.30 -7.88 7.09
CA CYS A 231 5.38 -8.41 8.08
C CYS A 231 3.95 -7.94 7.81
N ALA A 232 3.02 -8.89 7.65
CA ALA A 232 1.62 -8.58 7.50
C ALA A 232 0.96 -8.37 8.87
N VAL A 233 0.12 -7.33 8.99
CA VAL A 233 -0.66 -7.04 10.19
C VAL A 233 -2.15 -7.07 9.85
N LEU A 234 -2.95 -7.70 10.71
CA LEU A 234 -4.39 -7.92 10.54
C LEU A 234 -5.13 -7.60 11.85
N GLY A 235 -6.16 -6.77 11.78
CA GLY A 235 -7.04 -6.51 12.93
C GLY A 235 -7.33 -5.03 13.16
N ASN A 236 -8.25 -4.76 14.08
CA ASN A 236 -8.67 -3.40 14.46
C ASN A 236 -8.04 -2.99 15.82
N ILE A 237 -8.64 -3.42 16.95
CA ILE A 237 -8.22 -3.03 18.31
C ILE A 237 -7.00 -3.84 18.76
N ASP A 238 -7.04 -5.15 18.54
CA ASP A 238 -5.97 -6.09 18.91
C ASP A 238 -5.34 -6.70 17.64
N PRO A 239 -4.53 -5.93 16.89
CA PRO A 239 -3.96 -6.40 15.65
C PRO A 239 -2.91 -7.49 15.88
N VAL A 240 -2.92 -8.48 14.99
CA VAL A 240 -1.97 -9.58 15.01
C VAL A 240 -0.99 -9.48 13.84
N ALA A 241 0.29 -9.72 14.13
CA ALA A 241 1.32 -9.81 13.12
C ALA A 241 1.49 -11.27 12.66
N SER A 242 1.65 -11.46 11.35
CA SER A 242 2.02 -12.74 10.75
C SER A 242 3.43 -13.18 11.17
N THR A 243 3.92 -14.26 10.57
CA THR A 243 5.38 -14.47 10.48
C THR A 243 6.00 -13.41 9.57
N VAL A 244 7.33 -13.42 9.44
CA VAL A 244 8.10 -12.48 8.62
C VAL A 244 8.51 -13.17 7.33
N GLY A 245 8.32 -12.49 6.20
CA GLY A 245 8.83 -12.92 4.91
C GLY A 245 10.03 -12.08 4.49
N GLU A 246 10.88 -12.65 3.64
CA GLU A 246 12.03 -11.96 3.07
C GLU A 246 11.87 -11.88 1.55
N ILE A 247 12.24 -10.74 0.99
CA ILE A 247 12.42 -10.57 -0.44
C ILE A 247 13.92 -10.52 -0.72
N ALA A 248 14.42 -11.54 -1.43
CA ALA A 248 15.80 -11.55 -1.89
C ALA A 248 15.86 -11.05 -3.35
N PRO A 249 16.30 -9.80 -3.57
CA PRO A 249 16.43 -9.26 -4.92
C PRO A 249 17.56 -9.97 -5.65
N THR A 250 17.35 -10.31 -6.92
CA THR A 250 18.40 -10.87 -7.79
C THR A 250 19.38 -9.81 -8.32
N GLN A 251 19.07 -8.54 -8.13
CA GLN A 251 19.87 -7.39 -8.51
C GLN A 251 20.01 -6.40 -7.35
N THR A 252 21.03 -5.56 -7.38
CA THR A 252 21.40 -4.60 -6.33
C THR A 252 20.33 -3.55 -6.01
N PHE A 253 19.27 -3.43 -6.80
CA PHE A 253 18.14 -2.52 -6.62
C PHE A 253 16.82 -3.19 -6.98
N TYR A 254 15.86 -3.08 -6.08
CA TYR A 254 14.49 -3.56 -6.25
C TYR A 254 13.67 -2.50 -7.00
N THR A 255 13.69 -2.54 -8.33
CA THR A 255 12.94 -1.63 -9.20
C THR A 255 11.47 -2.03 -9.32
N PHE A 256 10.63 -1.14 -9.89
CA PHE A 256 9.21 -1.45 -10.21
C PHE A 256 9.06 -2.76 -11.00
N ASP A 257 9.91 -2.95 -12.03
CA ASP A 257 9.89 -4.18 -12.83
C ASP A 257 10.26 -5.42 -12.03
N ALA A 258 11.21 -5.28 -11.08
CA ALA A 258 11.58 -6.38 -10.19
C ALA A 258 10.49 -6.73 -9.17
N LYS A 259 9.68 -5.75 -8.74
CA LYS A 259 8.56 -5.99 -7.79
C LYS A 259 7.42 -6.81 -8.39
N TYR A 260 7.14 -6.65 -9.69
CA TYR A 260 5.89 -7.16 -10.28
C TYR A 260 6.07 -8.05 -11.50
N ASN A 261 7.21 -7.95 -12.20
CA ASN A 261 7.47 -8.66 -13.45
C ASN A 261 8.67 -9.61 -13.38
N ASP A 262 9.50 -9.54 -12.33
CA ASP A 262 10.69 -10.38 -12.20
C ASP A 262 10.35 -11.66 -11.43
N GLU A 263 10.12 -12.75 -12.15
CA GLU A 263 9.96 -14.11 -11.60
C GLU A 263 11.21 -14.61 -10.87
N THR A 264 12.31 -13.85 -10.88
CA THR A 264 13.61 -14.24 -10.31
C THR A 264 13.79 -13.78 -8.87
N SER A 265 12.98 -12.86 -8.34
CA SER A 265 13.03 -12.51 -6.91
C SER A 265 12.54 -13.67 -6.05
N ALA A 266 13.40 -14.19 -5.20
CA ALA A 266 13.04 -15.27 -4.31
C ALA A 266 12.30 -14.74 -3.08
N LEU A 267 11.14 -15.35 -2.77
CA LEU A 267 10.39 -15.11 -1.55
C LEU A 267 10.67 -16.23 -0.56
N TYR A 268 11.12 -15.88 0.64
CA TYR A 268 11.33 -16.83 1.72
C TYR A 268 10.34 -16.58 2.86
N ILE A 269 9.60 -17.61 3.27
CA ILE A 269 8.67 -17.58 4.41
C ILE A 269 8.90 -18.84 5.24
N PRO A 270 9.40 -18.72 6.48
CA PRO A 270 9.87 -17.50 7.14
C PRO A 270 11.16 -16.93 6.52
N ALA A 271 11.45 -15.65 6.82
CA ALA A 271 12.69 -14.96 6.43
C ALA A 271 13.93 -15.65 7.00
N HIS A 272 15.08 -15.51 6.31
CA HIS A 272 16.38 -16.05 6.73
C HIS A 272 17.10 -15.16 7.76
N ILE A 273 16.36 -14.78 8.80
CA ILE A 273 16.88 -14.01 9.95
C ILE A 273 16.66 -14.80 11.24
N SER A 274 17.25 -14.37 12.36
CA SER A 274 17.08 -15.07 13.64
C SER A 274 15.64 -15.01 14.17
N ASP A 275 15.26 -16.00 14.98
CA ASP A 275 13.93 -16.01 15.64
C ASP A 275 13.70 -14.75 16.49
N GLU A 276 14.75 -14.24 17.15
CA GLU A 276 14.71 -13.00 17.93
C GLU A 276 14.43 -11.78 17.03
N ALA A 277 15.06 -11.73 15.86
CA ALA A 277 14.82 -10.70 14.86
C ALA A 277 13.38 -10.78 14.32
N ILE A 278 12.87 -11.98 14.01
CA ILE A 278 11.46 -12.20 13.61
C ILE A 278 10.50 -11.64 14.66
N GLU A 279 10.69 -11.99 15.94
CA GLU A 279 9.81 -11.48 17.01
C GLU A 279 9.93 -9.97 17.21
N THR A 280 11.10 -9.39 16.98
CA THR A 280 11.30 -7.94 17.02
C THR A 280 10.56 -7.24 15.86
N VAL A 281 10.66 -7.76 14.64
CA VAL A 281 9.92 -7.26 13.48
C VAL A 281 8.41 -7.29 13.76
N ARG A 282 7.89 -8.44 14.23
CA ARG A 282 6.47 -8.60 14.54
C ARG A 282 5.96 -7.57 15.56
N LYS A 283 6.69 -7.39 16.66
CA LYS A 283 6.35 -6.40 17.70
C LYS A 283 6.40 -4.97 17.15
N ASN A 284 7.41 -4.65 16.38
CA ASN A 284 7.57 -3.32 15.78
C ASN A 284 6.50 -3.06 14.72
N ALA A 285 6.13 -4.06 13.91
CA ALA A 285 5.04 -3.96 12.93
C ALA A 285 3.71 -3.57 13.59
N VAL A 286 3.34 -4.23 14.70
CA VAL A 286 2.14 -3.89 15.46
C VAL A 286 2.24 -2.48 16.05
N ARG A 287 3.41 -2.07 16.58
CA ARG A 287 3.60 -0.72 17.12
C ARG A 287 3.41 0.37 16.06
N VAL A 288 4.05 0.19 14.90
CA VAL A 288 3.94 1.13 13.77
C VAL A 288 2.50 1.18 13.26
N TYR A 289 1.88 0.03 13.03
CA TYR A 289 0.49 -0.10 12.61
C TYR A 289 -0.47 0.67 13.54
N THR A 290 -0.31 0.47 14.85
CA THR A 290 -1.15 1.12 15.87
C THR A 290 -0.91 2.63 15.94
N ALA A 291 0.36 3.07 15.89
CA ALA A 291 0.72 4.48 15.96
C ALA A 291 0.20 5.29 14.77
N LEU A 292 0.14 4.67 13.58
CA LEU A 292 -0.43 5.28 12.38
C LEU A 292 -1.97 5.23 12.35
N GLY A 293 -2.60 4.55 13.32
CA GLY A 293 -4.06 4.39 13.39
C GLY A 293 -4.60 3.45 12.31
N CYS A 294 -3.80 2.51 11.85
CA CYS A 294 -4.23 1.50 10.88
C CYS A 294 -5.25 0.53 11.47
N ARG A 295 -6.04 -0.07 10.59
CA ARG A 295 -7.05 -1.10 10.89
C ARG A 295 -7.24 -2.00 9.68
N GLY A 296 -7.93 -3.13 9.86
CA GLY A 296 -8.13 -4.12 8.82
C GLY A 296 -6.82 -4.79 8.44
N LEU A 297 -6.08 -4.22 7.52
CA LEU A 297 -4.82 -4.76 7.04
C LEU A 297 -3.75 -3.68 6.82
N SER A 298 -2.48 -4.08 6.91
CA SER A 298 -1.33 -3.38 6.33
C SER A 298 -0.14 -4.33 6.24
N ARG A 299 0.82 -4.07 5.37
CA ARG A 299 2.13 -4.69 5.36
C ARG A 299 3.16 -3.67 5.83
N VAL A 300 3.96 -4.06 6.79
CA VAL A 300 5.02 -3.22 7.36
C VAL A 300 6.36 -3.81 6.99
N ASP A 301 7.20 -3.00 6.35
CA ASP A 301 8.43 -3.42 5.73
C ASP A 301 9.63 -2.90 6.54
N PHE A 302 10.63 -3.74 6.74
CA PHE A 302 11.82 -3.47 7.54
C PHE A 302 13.08 -3.91 6.82
N PHE A 303 14.22 -3.41 7.29
CA PHE A 303 15.52 -4.01 7.07
C PHE A 303 15.96 -4.74 8.33
N CYS A 304 16.59 -5.91 8.15
CA CYS A 304 17.37 -6.58 9.19
C CYS A 304 18.84 -6.49 8.78
N THR A 305 19.62 -5.69 9.48
CA THR A 305 21.00 -5.40 9.08
C THR A 305 21.88 -6.65 9.07
N TYR A 306 22.78 -6.77 8.09
CA TYR A 306 23.71 -7.92 8.01
C TYR A 306 24.74 -7.95 9.15
N GLN A 307 25.06 -6.78 9.70
CA GLN A 307 26.16 -6.67 10.65
C GLN A 307 25.77 -7.14 12.06
N ASP A 308 24.59 -6.74 12.54
CA ASP A 308 24.20 -6.93 13.94
C ASP A 308 22.74 -7.33 14.15
N ASN A 309 22.02 -7.62 13.05
CA ASN A 309 20.60 -7.96 13.02
C ASN A 309 19.69 -6.85 13.62
N GLU A 310 20.12 -5.59 13.56
CA GLU A 310 19.27 -4.47 13.96
C GLU A 310 18.05 -4.37 13.04
N ILE A 311 16.86 -4.21 13.63
CA ILE A 311 15.61 -4.08 12.88
C ILE A 311 15.31 -2.60 12.67
N VAL A 312 15.29 -2.19 11.40
CA VAL A 312 15.10 -0.81 10.97
C VAL A 312 13.83 -0.70 10.14
N PHE A 313 12.86 0.12 10.57
CA PHE A 313 11.63 0.36 9.81
C PHE A 313 11.93 1.06 8.48
N ASN A 314 11.31 0.56 7.41
CA ASN A 314 11.40 1.13 6.06
C ASN A 314 10.11 1.88 5.69
N GLU A 315 9.02 1.14 5.44
CA GLU A 315 7.74 1.72 5.02
C GLU A 315 6.54 0.88 5.49
N ILE A 316 5.34 1.43 5.31
CA ILE A 316 4.08 0.74 5.53
C ILE A 316 3.19 0.86 4.29
N ASN A 317 2.57 -0.24 3.90
CA ASN A 317 1.65 -0.33 2.77
C ASN A 317 0.24 -0.61 3.31
N THR A 318 -0.68 0.34 3.16
CA THR A 318 -2.02 0.29 3.76
C THR A 318 -3.00 -0.59 2.98
N ILE A 319 -2.81 -0.73 1.67
CA ILE A 319 -3.51 -1.70 0.82
C ILE A 319 -2.45 -2.51 0.06
N PRO A 320 -1.78 -3.46 0.74
CA PRO A 320 -0.71 -4.24 0.12
C PRO A 320 -1.24 -5.06 -1.05
N GLY A 321 -0.36 -5.44 -1.97
CA GLY A 321 -0.71 -6.33 -3.08
C GLY A 321 -1.47 -7.56 -2.58
N PHE A 322 -2.58 -7.88 -3.25
CA PHE A 322 -3.52 -8.93 -2.85
C PHE A 322 -3.70 -9.98 -3.97
N THR A 323 -2.62 -10.26 -4.70
CA THR A 323 -2.58 -11.34 -5.68
C THR A 323 -2.24 -12.67 -5.00
N SER A 324 -2.45 -13.79 -5.68
CA SER A 324 -2.08 -15.12 -5.15
C SER A 324 -0.57 -15.29 -4.87
N ILE A 325 0.27 -14.44 -5.47
CA ILE A 325 1.73 -14.47 -5.27
C ILE A 325 2.23 -13.37 -4.34
N SER A 326 1.35 -12.45 -3.92
CA SER A 326 1.72 -11.33 -3.04
C SER A 326 2.09 -11.80 -1.64
N MET A 327 3.06 -11.13 -1.02
CA MET A 327 3.58 -11.50 0.30
C MET A 327 2.50 -11.48 1.38
N TYR A 328 1.62 -10.45 1.41
CA TYR A 328 0.61 -10.30 2.46
C TYR A 328 -0.28 -11.54 2.63
N PRO A 329 -0.99 -12.05 1.61
CA PRO A 329 -1.78 -13.26 1.76
C PRO A 329 -0.92 -14.51 2.03
N LYS A 330 0.26 -14.65 1.43
CA LYS A 330 1.16 -15.79 1.67
C LYS A 330 1.63 -15.88 3.13
N LEU A 331 1.88 -14.75 3.78
CA LEU A 331 2.27 -14.72 5.19
C LEU A 331 1.16 -15.25 6.10
N PHE A 332 -0.09 -14.90 5.82
CA PHE A 332 -1.23 -15.44 6.58
C PHE A 332 -1.55 -16.89 6.21
N GLU A 333 -1.38 -17.27 4.95
CA GLU A 333 -1.53 -18.66 4.53
C GLU A 333 -0.51 -19.57 5.23
N HIS A 334 0.74 -19.12 5.37
CA HIS A 334 1.77 -19.80 6.15
C HIS A 334 1.36 -19.94 7.63
N ALA A 335 0.63 -18.98 8.18
CA ALA A 335 0.08 -19.03 9.53
C ALA A 335 -1.22 -19.88 9.65
N GLY A 336 -1.67 -20.51 8.56
CA GLY A 336 -2.84 -21.38 8.52
C GLY A 336 -4.17 -20.68 8.20
N LEU A 337 -4.16 -19.37 7.86
CA LEU A 337 -5.34 -18.66 7.41
C LEU A 337 -5.40 -18.67 5.88
N SER A 338 -6.29 -19.47 5.31
CA SER A 338 -6.42 -19.58 3.85
C SER A 338 -6.83 -18.25 3.19
N TYR A 339 -6.53 -18.09 1.91
CA TYR A 339 -6.86 -16.86 1.17
C TYR A 339 -8.37 -16.50 1.23
N PRO A 340 -9.34 -17.44 1.02
CA PRO A 340 -10.75 -17.13 1.21
C PRO A 340 -11.11 -16.72 2.65
N ALA A 341 -10.53 -17.38 3.65
CA ALA A 341 -10.77 -17.05 5.06
C ALA A 341 -10.18 -15.68 5.43
N LEU A 342 -9.07 -15.29 4.81
CA LEU A 342 -8.49 -13.96 4.97
C LEU A 342 -9.42 -12.87 4.38
N ILE A 343 -10.03 -13.10 3.20
CA ILE A 343 -11.05 -12.21 2.64
C ILE A 343 -12.21 -12.05 3.61
N ASP A 344 -12.75 -13.16 4.11
CA ASP A 344 -13.86 -13.16 5.07
C ASP A 344 -13.50 -12.33 6.31
N ARG A 345 -12.32 -12.58 6.90
CA ARG A 345 -11.89 -11.87 8.10
C ARG A 345 -11.73 -10.37 7.88
N LEU A 346 -11.21 -9.96 6.73
CA LEU A 346 -11.09 -8.55 6.37
C LEU A 346 -12.45 -7.86 6.22
N ILE A 347 -13.43 -8.54 5.63
CA ILE A 347 -14.80 -8.03 5.51
C ILE A 347 -15.46 -7.93 6.89
N GLU A 348 -15.29 -8.94 7.75
CA GLU A 348 -15.78 -8.88 9.13
C GLU A 348 -15.22 -7.69 9.89
N LEU A 349 -13.91 -7.45 9.80
CA LEU A 349 -13.25 -6.31 10.43
C LEU A 349 -13.81 -4.96 9.94
N ALA A 350 -14.09 -4.84 8.64
CA ALA A 350 -14.73 -3.65 8.09
C ALA A 350 -16.14 -3.40 8.65
N LEU A 351 -16.90 -4.46 8.87
CA LEU A 351 -18.25 -4.38 9.43
C LEU A 351 -18.27 -4.14 10.95
N GLU A 352 -17.29 -4.69 11.70
CA GLU A 352 -17.13 -4.41 13.13
C GLU A 352 -17.02 -2.92 13.42
N GLU A 353 -16.30 -2.19 12.58
CA GLU A 353 -16.10 -0.76 12.74
C GLU A 353 -17.35 0.09 12.45
N ALA A 354 -18.17 -0.34 11.52
CA ALA A 354 -19.41 0.36 11.17
C ALA A 354 -20.43 0.38 12.32
N HIS A 355 -20.28 -0.51 13.30
CA HIS A 355 -21.16 -0.68 14.45
C HIS A 355 -20.59 -0.11 15.77
N GLY A 356 -19.34 0.38 15.79
CA GLY A 356 -18.69 1.05 16.91
C GLY A 356 -18.79 2.55 16.79
#